data_a777724fa2089938ae2185e67e223b1f
#
_entry.id   a777724fa2089938ae2185e67e223b1f
#
_cell.length_a   1.000
_cell.length_b   1.000
_cell.length_c   1.000
_cell.angle_alpha   90.00
_cell.angle_beta   90.00
_cell.angle_gamma   90.00
#
_symmetry.space_group_name_H-M   'P 1'
#
loop_
_entity.id
_entity.type
_entity.pdbx_description
1 polymer ?
#
loop_
_entity_poly.entity_id
_entity_poly.type
_entity_poly.pdbx_seq_one_letter_code
_entity_poly.pdbx_strand_id
1 'polypeptide(L)'
;MKNYRSLIRFARPYYGMLFLSGIFMAIVTLLDVFRLSAIVPVVDRIFTNKPIVFTSGKFPLFVENILNRLNNLTPLNVLYLILIVMPVALFIRALFEFLQSYIMSDVGQKVIRDVRNLVYAKLQDLSLDYFIQKRSGELISRITNDVKLIENAVSYALTDLIYQSFQVICFAVLTFLINWRLALISIVVLPMVAVPVIVVGKILRRLSRRAQEKIADINSLLVETFIAVKIVTAFCAAALELAKFKKQNQDYYRLSMKSIKRMLILGISTELTGVAIALFIIFYSGKQVISGGLSFGVFALFMASLLSLIKPFKKLSQVNSINQQALAAASRIYEILDTTSLIKEGPD
;
A
#
# COMPACT_ATOMS: atom_id res chain seq x y z
N MET A 1 6.62 -13.84 16.49
CA MET A 1 6.75 -12.59 17.29
C MET A 1 8.19 -12.12 17.51
N LYS A 2 9.20 -13.03 17.63
CA LYS A 2 10.62 -12.63 17.76
C LYS A 2 11.12 -11.75 16.59
N ASN A 3 10.69 -12.05 15.38
CA ASN A 3 11.20 -11.39 14.17
C ASN A 3 10.72 -9.94 13.97
N TYR A 4 9.53 -9.56 14.45
CA TYR A 4 9.07 -8.15 14.39
C TYR A 4 9.83 -7.26 15.35
N ARG A 5 10.20 -7.78 16.54
CA ARG A 5 11.00 -7.04 17.51
C ARG A 5 12.41 -6.73 16.97
N SER A 6 12.95 -7.60 16.11
CA SER A 6 14.27 -7.37 15.50
C SER A 6 14.27 -6.22 14.50
N LEU A 7 13.21 -6.08 13.67
CA LEU A 7 13.07 -4.93 12.77
C LEU A 7 12.92 -3.61 13.55
N ILE A 8 12.07 -3.60 14.59
CA ILE A 8 11.84 -2.43 15.43
C ILE A 8 13.10 -2.02 16.16
N ARG A 9 13.98 -2.96 16.51
CA ARG A 9 15.25 -2.66 17.19
C ARG A 9 16.16 -1.75 16.36
N PHE A 10 16.20 -1.90 15.03
CA PHE A 10 16.96 -1.02 14.15
C PHE A 10 16.38 0.39 14.05
N ALA A 11 15.06 0.55 14.22
CA ALA A 11 14.40 1.85 14.20
C ALA A 11 14.40 2.55 15.57
N ARG A 12 14.74 1.84 16.66
CA ARG A 12 14.67 2.35 18.04
C ARG A 12 15.43 3.67 18.27
N PRO A 13 16.65 3.87 17.75
CA PRO A 13 17.38 5.14 17.93
C PRO A 13 16.66 6.35 17.35
N TYR A 14 15.70 6.15 16.43
CA TYR A 14 15.01 7.19 15.66
C TYR A 14 13.54 7.39 16.06
N TYR A 15 13.11 6.90 17.24
CA TYR A 15 11.71 6.99 17.69
C TYR A 15 11.21 8.43 17.77
N GLY A 16 12.05 9.39 18.15
CA GLY A 16 11.67 10.81 18.17
C GLY A 16 11.30 11.35 16.77
N MET A 17 12.06 10.96 15.75
CA MET A 17 11.78 11.33 14.35
C MET A 17 10.53 10.63 13.82
N LEU A 18 10.33 9.35 14.19
CA LEU A 18 9.13 8.60 13.83
C LEU A 18 7.88 9.21 14.47
N PHE A 19 7.94 9.63 15.73
CA PHE A 19 6.85 10.28 16.43
C PHE A 19 6.50 11.63 15.77
N LEU A 20 7.52 12.46 15.48
CA LEU A 20 7.33 13.74 14.81
C LEU A 20 6.69 13.56 13.42
N SER A 21 7.17 12.58 12.65
CA SER A 21 6.57 12.22 11.36
C SER A 21 5.11 11.78 11.52
N GLY A 22 4.79 11.02 12.57
CA GLY A 22 3.41 10.63 12.91
C GLY A 22 2.48 11.82 13.13
N ILE A 23 2.96 12.86 13.83
CA ILE A 23 2.21 14.12 14.00
C ILE A 23 1.95 14.79 12.64
N PHE A 24 2.98 14.88 11.79
CA PHE A 24 2.82 15.47 10.47
C PHE A 24 1.85 14.67 9.59
N MET A 25 1.87 13.33 9.66
CA MET A 25 0.90 12.46 8.99
C MET A 25 -0.54 12.75 9.45
N ALA A 26 -0.75 12.96 10.75
CA ALA A 26 -2.06 13.30 11.28
C ALA A 26 -2.53 14.67 10.76
N ILE A 27 -1.65 15.69 10.75
CA ILE A 27 -1.95 17.02 10.20
C ILE A 27 -2.31 16.93 8.72
N VAL A 28 -1.51 16.23 7.91
CA VAL A 28 -1.79 16.03 6.47
C VAL A 28 -3.15 15.36 6.27
N THR A 29 -3.47 14.34 7.08
CA THR A 29 -4.77 13.66 6.98
C THR A 29 -5.93 14.58 7.31
N LEU A 30 -5.82 15.41 8.35
CA LEU A 30 -6.85 16.38 8.69
C LEU A 30 -7.04 17.43 7.59
N LEU A 31 -5.94 17.88 6.97
CA LEU A 31 -5.99 18.79 5.82
C LEU A 31 -6.59 18.13 4.57
N ASP A 32 -6.40 16.82 4.38
CA ASP A 32 -7.07 16.05 3.32
C ASP A 32 -8.59 15.97 3.54
N VAL A 33 -9.03 15.75 4.78
CA VAL A 33 -10.45 15.79 5.16
C VAL A 33 -11.03 17.19 4.93
N PHE A 34 -10.32 18.24 5.38
CA PHE A 34 -10.72 19.63 5.18
C PHE A 34 -10.86 19.97 3.70
N ARG A 35 -9.87 19.62 2.88
CA ARG A 35 -9.90 19.80 1.41
C ARG A 35 -11.13 19.13 0.79
N LEU A 36 -11.39 17.89 1.20
CA LEU A 36 -12.54 17.15 0.68
C LEU A 36 -13.87 17.81 1.08
N SER A 37 -13.95 18.29 2.32
CA SER A 37 -15.14 18.96 2.86
C SER A 37 -15.48 20.26 2.14
N ALA A 38 -14.52 20.90 1.46
CA ALA A 38 -14.76 22.09 0.64
C ALA A 38 -15.68 21.83 -0.56
N ILE A 39 -15.88 20.57 -0.95
CA ILE A 39 -16.87 20.20 -1.99
C ILE A 39 -18.25 20.70 -1.61
N VAL A 40 -18.62 20.64 -0.34
CA VAL A 40 -19.97 21.02 0.14
C VAL A 40 -20.29 22.48 -0.15
N PRO A 41 -19.52 23.48 0.36
CA PRO A 41 -19.84 24.87 0.08
C PRO A 41 -19.67 25.25 -1.40
N VAL A 42 -18.77 24.57 -2.16
CA VAL A 42 -18.65 24.80 -3.60
C VAL A 42 -19.94 24.39 -4.31
N VAL A 43 -20.43 23.20 -4.06
CA VAL A 43 -21.60 22.66 -4.76
C VAL A 43 -22.88 23.33 -4.29
N ASP A 44 -23.09 23.42 -2.98
CA ASP A 44 -24.37 23.90 -2.44
C ASP A 44 -24.49 25.41 -2.48
N ARG A 45 -23.46 26.17 -2.09
CA ARG A 45 -23.56 27.64 -2.01
C ARG A 45 -23.22 28.35 -3.31
N ILE A 46 -22.17 27.86 -4.06
CA ILE A 46 -21.74 28.54 -5.28
C ILE A 46 -22.59 28.10 -6.47
N PHE A 47 -22.70 26.78 -6.72
CA PHE A 47 -23.38 26.30 -7.92
C PHE A 47 -24.90 26.20 -7.80
N THR A 48 -25.44 25.77 -6.63
CA THR A 48 -26.90 25.56 -6.49
C THR A 48 -27.58 26.65 -5.70
N ASN A 49 -26.85 27.53 -5.04
CA ASN A 49 -27.33 28.59 -4.15
C ASN A 49 -28.40 28.10 -3.15
N LYS A 50 -28.18 26.88 -2.62
CA LYS A 50 -29.03 26.26 -1.61
C LYS A 50 -28.32 26.20 -0.25
N PRO A 51 -29.06 26.15 0.86
CA PRO A 51 -28.45 25.95 2.18
C PRO A 51 -27.84 24.55 2.27
N ILE A 52 -26.73 24.46 3.03
CA ILE A 52 -26.07 23.19 3.34
C ILE A 52 -26.92 22.47 4.38
N VAL A 53 -27.41 21.25 4.06
CA VAL A 53 -28.29 20.46 4.94
C VAL A 53 -27.69 19.06 5.09
N PHE A 54 -27.51 18.63 6.35
CA PHE A 54 -27.10 17.28 6.71
C PHE A 54 -28.25 16.50 7.33
N THR A 55 -28.48 15.28 6.87
CA THR A 55 -29.62 14.43 7.30
C THR A 55 -29.51 13.91 8.72
N SER A 56 -28.32 13.71 9.22
CA SER A 56 -28.11 13.10 10.54
C SER A 56 -27.24 13.95 11.41
N GLY A 57 -27.90 14.74 12.22
CA GLY A 57 -27.35 14.84 13.45
C GLY A 57 -26.58 16.00 13.98
N LYS A 58 -26.40 15.90 15.20
CA LYS A 58 -25.65 16.79 16.07
C LYS A 58 -24.18 16.75 15.71
N PHE A 59 -23.74 17.69 14.89
CA PHE A 59 -22.32 17.96 14.73
C PHE A 59 -21.79 18.62 16.02
N PRO A 60 -20.49 18.52 16.29
CA PRO A 60 -19.86 19.34 17.33
C PRO A 60 -20.20 20.81 17.08
N LEU A 61 -20.47 21.57 18.13
CA LEU A 61 -20.88 23.00 18.09
C LEU A 61 -19.99 23.86 17.18
N PHE A 62 -18.72 23.52 17.10
CA PHE A 62 -17.75 24.19 16.21
C PHE A 62 -18.13 24.01 14.71
N VAL A 63 -18.51 22.82 14.29
CA VAL A 63 -18.89 22.53 12.90
C VAL A 63 -20.21 23.19 12.57
N GLU A 64 -21.20 23.15 13.48
CA GLU A 64 -22.49 23.82 13.29
C GLU A 64 -22.33 25.35 13.15
N ASN A 65 -21.46 25.95 13.95
CA ASN A 65 -21.16 27.37 13.83
C ASN A 65 -20.51 27.74 12.47
N ILE A 66 -19.62 26.93 11.98
CA ILE A 66 -19.01 27.12 10.63
C ILE A 66 -20.09 27.00 9.55
N LEU A 67 -20.93 25.96 9.62
CA LEU A 67 -22.01 25.73 8.65
C LEU A 67 -23.02 26.89 8.64
N ASN A 68 -23.43 27.38 9.81
CA ASN A 68 -24.32 28.53 9.95
C ASN A 68 -23.69 29.79 9.37
N ARG A 69 -22.40 30.03 9.61
CA ARG A 69 -21.69 31.16 9.01
C ARG A 69 -21.64 31.05 7.50
N LEU A 70 -21.30 29.88 6.96
CA LEU A 70 -21.27 29.64 5.51
C LEU A 70 -22.65 29.80 4.85
N ASN A 71 -23.70 29.35 5.55
CA ASN A 71 -25.08 29.52 5.06
C ASN A 71 -25.56 30.98 5.05
N ASN A 72 -25.02 31.84 5.92
CA ASN A 72 -25.34 33.25 5.98
C ASN A 72 -24.54 34.13 5.02
N LEU A 73 -23.45 33.60 4.43
CA LEU A 73 -22.64 34.31 3.45
C LEU A 73 -23.30 34.30 2.07
N THR A 74 -23.06 35.37 1.30
CA THR A 74 -23.45 35.39 -0.13
C THR A 74 -22.59 34.40 -0.92
N PRO A 75 -23.08 33.84 -2.04
CA PRO A 75 -22.29 32.90 -2.88
C PRO A 75 -20.96 33.47 -3.34
N LEU A 76 -20.89 34.76 -3.66
CA LEU A 76 -19.64 35.45 -4.06
C LEU A 76 -18.64 35.48 -2.90
N ASN A 77 -19.07 35.77 -1.67
CA ASN A 77 -18.19 35.77 -0.50
C ASN A 77 -17.65 34.37 -0.18
N VAL A 78 -18.47 33.33 -0.36
CA VAL A 78 -18.04 31.93 -0.21
C VAL A 78 -17.02 31.60 -1.30
N LEU A 79 -17.21 32.05 -2.52
CA LEU A 79 -16.24 31.87 -3.63
C LEU A 79 -14.89 32.50 -3.29
N TYR A 80 -14.85 33.78 -2.87
CA TYR A 80 -13.61 34.46 -2.47
C TYR A 80 -12.93 33.76 -1.30
N LEU A 81 -13.70 33.34 -0.30
CA LEU A 81 -13.16 32.60 0.86
C LEU A 81 -12.48 31.31 0.42
N ILE A 82 -13.11 30.53 -0.45
CA ILE A 82 -12.53 29.27 -0.96
C ILE A 82 -11.28 29.53 -1.81
N LEU A 83 -11.31 30.55 -2.70
CA LEU A 83 -10.16 30.92 -3.53
C LEU A 83 -8.93 31.33 -2.72
N ILE A 84 -9.10 31.85 -1.51
CA ILE A 84 -7.99 32.22 -0.63
C ILE A 84 -7.60 31.05 0.28
N VAL A 85 -8.58 30.43 0.95
CA VAL A 85 -8.31 29.41 1.97
C VAL A 85 -7.78 28.10 1.37
N MET A 86 -8.29 27.68 0.20
CA MET A 86 -7.89 26.41 -0.39
C MET A 86 -6.42 26.38 -0.85
N PRO A 87 -5.89 27.36 -1.58
CA PRO A 87 -4.46 27.38 -1.92
C PRO A 87 -3.57 27.41 -0.68
N VAL A 88 -3.94 28.19 0.35
CA VAL A 88 -3.18 28.25 1.61
C VAL A 88 -3.19 26.88 2.30
N ALA A 89 -4.35 26.23 2.43
CA ALA A 89 -4.46 24.90 3.00
C ALA A 89 -3.68 23.86 2.21
N LEU A 90 -3.71 23.91 0.87
CA LEU A 90 -2.94 23.03 0.00
C LEU A 90 -1.43 23.27 0.15
N PHE A 91 -0.99 24.51 0.27
CA PHE A 91 0.41 24.83 0.52
C PHE A 91 0.89 24.27 1.86
N ILE A 92 0.13 24.51 2.93
CA ILE A 92 0.43 23.98 4.26
C ILE A 92 0.46 22.44 4.22
N ARG A 93 -0.52 21.81 3.59
CA ARG A 93 -0.56 20.36 3.39
C ARG A 93 0.69 19.84 2.67
N ALA A 94 1.07 20.47 1.56
CA ALA A 94 2.25 20.08 0.78
C ALA A 94 3.54 20.24 1.59
N LEU A 95 3.64 21.28 2.40
CA LEU A 95 4.78 21.50 3.31
C LEU A 95 4.89 20.36 4.33
N PHE A 96 3.79 20.01 5.03
CA PHE A 96 3.81 18.92 6.00
C PHE A 96 4.01 17.55 5.35
N GLU A 97 3.48 17.31 4.16
CA GLU A 97 3.72 16.08 3.39
C GLU A 97 5.20 15.96 2.98
N PHE A 98 5.82 17.05 2.57
CA PHE A 98 7.25 17.09 2.28
C PHE A 98 8.09 16.79 3.53
N LEU A 99 7.82 17.49 4.64
CA LEU A 99 8.56 17.31 5.90
C LEU A 99 8.44 15.86 6.42
N GLN A 100 7.24 15.31 6.40
CA GLN A 100 6.97 13.94 6.81
C GLN A 100 7.74 12.94 5.92
N SER A 101 7.67 13.11 4.59
CA SER A 101 8.34 12.22 3.64
C SER A 101 9.86 12.32 3.75
N TYR A 102 10.39 13.54 3.95
CA TYR A 102 11.81 13.77 4.16
C TYR A 102 12.33 13.09 5.42
N ILE A 103 11.64 13.26 6.56
CA ILE A 103 12.02 12.64 7.84
C ILE A 103 11.99 11.11 7.73
N MET A 104 10.96 10.53 7.11
CA MET A 104 10.87 9.08 6.95
C MET A 104 11.96 8.53 6.04
N SER A 105 12.30 9.25 4.98
CA SER A 105 13.42 8.89 4.10
C SER A 105 14.77 9.00 4.83
N ASP A 106 14.98 10.04 5.61
CA ASP A 106 16.21 10.23 6.41
C ASP A 106 16.37 9.11 7.45
N VAL A 107 15.29 8.76 8.17
CA VAL A 107 15.28 7.61 9.10
C VAL A 107 15.66 6.32 8.37
N GLY A 108 15.09 6.07 7.19
CA GLY A 108 15.41 4.88 6.41
C GLY A 108 16.87 4.82 5.99
N GLN A 109 17.44 5.93 5.51
CA GLN A 109 18.86 5.99 5.12
C GLN A 109 19.80 5.83 6.34
N LYS A 110 19.43 6.37 7.49
CA LYS A 110 20.16 6.17 8.74
C LYS A 110 20.14 4.70 9.17
N VAL A 111 18.99 4.04 9.09
CA VAL A 111 18.88 2.59 9.39
C VAL A 111 19.72 1.78 8.42
N ILE A 112 19.74 2.06 7.11
CA ILE A 112 20.62 1.41 6.13
C ILE A 112 22.09 1.55 6.57
N ARG A 113 22.51 2.78 6.83
CA ARG A 113 23.89 3.08 7.24
C ARG A 113 24.28 2.27 8.47
N ASP A 114 23.44 2.30 9.50
CA ASP A 114 23.74 1.66 10.78
C ASP A 114 23.76 0.13 10.66
N VAL A 115 22.82 -0.46 9.92
CA VAL A 115 22.80 -1.91 9.67
C VAL A 115 24.01 -2.34 8.83
N ARG A 116 24.38 -1.58 7.80
CA ARG A 116 25.58 -1.88 6.99
C ARG A 116 26.85 -1.83 7.83
N ASN A 117 27.00 -0.80 8.66
CA ASN A 117 28.15 -0.67 9.56
C ASN A 117 28.22 -1.84 10.53
N LEU A 118 27.09 -2.23 11.16
CA LEU A 118 27.03 -3.38 12.07
C LEU A 118 27.39 -4.70 11.38
N VAL A 119 26.84 -4.94 10.19
CA VAL A 119 27.14 -6.17 9.44
C VAL A 119 28.59 -6.19 8.98
N TYR A 120 29.11 -5.06 8.48
CA TYR A 120 30.48 -4.98 8.02
C TYR A 120 31.48 -5.16 9.17
N ALA A 121 31.28 -4.48 10.31
CA ALA A 121 32.09 -4.67 11.50
C ALA A 121 32.09 -6.14 11.95
N LYS A 122 30.90 -6.76 12.00
CA LYS A 122 30.78 -8.16 12.37
C LYS A 122 31.52 -9.09 11.42
N LEU A 123 31.47 -8.83 10.10
CA LEU A 123 32.21 -9.63 9.12
C LEU A 123 33.72 -9.54 9.33
N GLN A 124 34.25 -8.38 9.75
CA GLN A 124 35.70 -8.24 10.06
C GLN A 124 36.14 -9.08 11.29
N ASP A 125 35.20 -9.33 12.22
CA ASP A 125 35.45 -10.13 13.43
C ASP A 125 35.31 -11.66 13.22
N LEU A 126 34.83 -12.09 12.04
CA LEU A 126 34.59 -13.50 11.75
C LEU A 126 35.89 -14.20 11.26
N SER A 127 36.00 -15.50 11.60
CA SER A 127 37.12 -16.34 11.18
C SER A 127 37.17 -16.60 9.69
N LEU A 128 38.34 -16.90 9.14
CA LEU A 128 38.58 -17.24 7.75
C LEU A 128 37.69 -18.40 7.27
N ASP A 129 37.42 -19.38 8.13
CA ASP A 129 36.56 -20.52 7.84
C ASP A 129 35.14 -20.14 7.43
N TYR A 130 34.60 -19.05 8.01
CA TYR A 130 33.30 -18.54 7.62
C TYR A 130 33.25 -18.10 6.14
N PHE A 131 34.34 -17.45 5.68
CA PHE A 131 34.44 -16.98 4.29
C PHE A 131 34.70 -18.10 3.30
N ILE A 132 35.35 -19.20 3.73
CA ILE A 132 35.54 -20.41 2.89
C ILE A 132 34.18 -21.12 2.68
N GLN A 133 33.33 -21.17 3.71
CA GLN A 133 32.03 -21.84 3.65
C GLN A 133 30.94 -21.03 2.92
N LYS A 134 31.04 -19.70 2.93
CA LYS A 134 30.04 -18.82 2.34
C LYS A 134 30.56 -18.20 1.04
N ARG A 135 29.69 -18.14 0.00
CA ARG A 135 30.06 -17.49 -1.26
C ARG A 135 30.11 -15.96 -1.08
N SER A 136 31.17 -15.32 -1.55
CA SER A 136 31.34 -13.86 -1.44
C SER A 136 30.15 -13.08 -2.03
N GLY A 137 29.56 -13.55 -3.13
CA GLY A 137 28.37 -12.94 -3.74
C GLY A 137 27.12 -12.97 -2.82
N GLU A 138 26.98 -13.99 -1.97
CA GLU A 138 25.91 -14.07 -0.98
C GLU A 138 26.10 -13.00 0.10
N LEU A 139 27.30 -12.84 0.63
CA LEU A 139 27.61 -11.83 1.65
C LEU A 139 27.41 -10.41 1.12
N ILE A 140 27.84 -10.13 -0.11
CA ILE A 140 27.61 -8.84 -0.78
C ILE A 140 26.11 -8.60 -0.92
N SER A 141 25.34 -9.60 -1.38
CA SER A 141 23.88 -9.48 -1.50
C SER A 141 23.18 -9.19 -0.17
N ARG A 142 23.65 -9.78 0.93
CA ARG A 142 23.11 -9.50 2.28
C ARG A 142 23.32 -8.04 2.69
N ILE A 143 24.50 -7.45 2.43
CA ILE A 143 24.81 -6.05 2.76
C ILE A 143 24.07 -5.06 1.83
N THR A 144 23.86 -5.41 0.56
CA THR A 144 23.29 -4.51 -0.42
C THR A 144 21.77 -4.65 -0.52
N ASN A 145 21.29 -5.87 -0.79
CA ASN A 145 19.88 -6.12 -1.09
C ASN A 145 19.04 -6.35 0.17
N ASP A 146 19.51 -7.19 1.12
CA ASP A 146 18.73 -7.47 2.32
C ASP A 146 18.59 -6.24 3.23
N VAL A 147 19.63 -5.42 3.35
CA VAL A 147 19.57 -4.16 4.10
C VAL A 147 18.55 -3.20 3.45
N LYS A 148 18.47 -3.16 2.12
CA LYS A 148 17.46 -2.34 1.41
C LYS A 148 16.03 -2.83 1.66
N LEU A 149 15.82 -4.14 1.82
CA LEU A 149 14.50 -4.67 2.19
C LEU A 149 14.10 -4.26 3.61
N ILE A 150 15.04 -4.18 4.54
CA ILE A 150 14.81 -3.65 5.90
C ILE A 150 14.45 -2.16 5.85
N GLU A 151 15.17 -1.36 5.06
CA GLU A 151 14.83 0.06 4.84
C GLU A 151 13.39 0.23 4.33
N ASN A 152 13.02 -0.54 3.31
CA ASN A 152 11.67 -0.48 2.75
C ASN A 152 10.58 -0.73 3.81
N ALA A 153 10.84 -1.62 4.79
CA ALA A 153 9.90 -1.84 5.88
C ALA A 153 9.85 -0.66 6.86
N VAL A 154 10.97 -0.05 7.17
CA VAL A 154 11.04 1.09 8.10
C VAL A 154 10.51 2.37 7.45
N SER A 155 10.94 2.68 6.21
CA SER A 155 10.58 3.94 5.54
C SER A 155 9.19 3.91 4.92
N TYR A 156 8.83 2.81 4.24
CA TYR A 156 7.56 2.75 3.48
C TYR A 156 6.47 1.97 4.20
N ALA A 157 6.78 0.75 4.72
CA ALA A 157 5.72 -0.04 5.32
C ALA A 157 5.22 0.55 6.64
N LEU A 158 6.10 1.06 7.49
CA LEU A 158 5.71 1.72 8.74
C LEU A 158 4.99 3.05 8.47
N THR A 159 5.50 3.85 7.52
CA THR A 159 4.83 5.08 7.06
C THR A 159 3.44 4.80 6.55
N ASP A 160 3.31 3.88 5.59
CA ASP A 160 2.01 3.54 5.03
C ASP A 160 1.07 2.92 6.08
N LEU A 161 1.59 2.12 7.01
CA LEU A 161 0.75 1.57 8.09
C LEU A 161 0.14 2.68 8.95
N ILE A 162 0.92 3.65 9.38
CA ILE A 162 0.45 4.75 10.25
C ILE A 162 -0.44 5.70 9.43
N TYR A 163 0.07 6.22 8.32
CA TYR A 163 -0.62 7.25 7.54
C TYR A 163 -1.93 6.75 6.93
N GLN A 164 -1.92 5.57 6.30
CA GLN A 164 -3.13 5.02 5.69
C GLN A 164 -4.17 4.60 6.75
N SER A 165 -3.72 4.14 7.94
CA SER A 165 -4.65 3.86 9.04
C SER A 165 -5.33 5.13 9.54
N PHE A 166 -4.59 6.23 9.71
CA PHE A 166 -5.16 7.54 10.02
C PHE A 166 -6.17 7.98 8.95
N GLN A 167 -5.82 7.86 7.68
CA GLN A 167 -6.74 8.20 6.57
C GLN A 167 -8.01 7.36 6.60
N VAL A 168 -7.90 6.04 6.81
CA VAL A 168 -9.09 5.16 6.91
C VAL A 168 -9.98 5.60 8.07
N ILE A 169 -9.40 5.84 9.25
CA ILE A 169 -10.16 6.27 10.43
C ILE A 169 -10.85 7.61 10.16
N CYS A 170 -10.12 8.62 9.69
CA CYS A 170 -10.67 9.95 9.46
C CYS A 170 -11.77 9.96 8.39
N PHE A 171 -11.55 9.29 7.24
CA PHE A 171 -12.58 9.21 6.20
C PHE A 171 -13.76 8.33 6.60
N ALA A 172 -13.56 7.26 7.36
CA ALA A 172 -14.65 6.47 7.92
C ALA A 172 -15.50 7.31 8.88
N VAL A 173 -14.85 8.00 9.83
CA VAL A 173 -15.56 8.91 10.77
C VAL A 173 -16.32 9.99 10.00
N LEU A 174 -15.69 10.62 9.01
CA LEU A 174 -16.36 11.62 8.16
C LEU A 174 -17.61 11.02 7.49
N THR A 175 -17.49 9.84 6.90
CA THR A 175 -18.59 9.15 6.21
C THR A 175 -19.76 8.86 7.19
N PHE A 176 -19.45 8.42 8.42
CA PHE A 176 -20.44 8.17 9.47
C PHE A 176 -21.11 9.46 9.96
N LEU A 177 -20.36 10.55 10.11
CA LEU A 177 -20.90 11.86 10.52
C LEU A 177 -21.84 12.45 9.46
N ILE A 178 -21.56 12.22 8.17
CA ILE A 178 -22.43 12.69 7.08
C ILE A 178 -23.78 11.97 7.12
N ASN A 179 -23.76 10.64 7.10
CA ASN A 179 -24.98 9.83 7.16
C ASN A 179 -24.66 8.41 7.65
N TRP A 180 -24.93 8.10 8.90
CA TRP A 180 -24.65 6.80 9.50
C TRP A 180 -25.36 5.63 8.82
N ARG A 181 -26.58 5.86 8.29
CA ARG A 181 -27.36 4.83 7.57
C ARG A 181 -26.68 4.45 6.24
N LEU A 182 -26.26 5.46 5.48
CA LEU A 182 -25.51 5.27 4.25
C LEU A 182 -24.14 4.63 4.52
N ALA A 183 -23.47 5.04 5.59
CA ALA A 183 -22.20 4.46 6.01
C ALA A 183 -22.34 2.98 6.34
N LEU A 184 -23.36 2.58 7.10
CA LEU A 184 -23.65 1.16 7.38
C LEU A 184 -23.94 0.36 6.11
N ILE A 185 -24.75 0.90 5.21
CA ILE A 185 -25.01 0.26 3.90
C ILE A 185 -23.68 0.04 3.16
N SER A 186 -22.82 1.05 3.14
CA SER A 186 -21.51 0.96 2.48
C SER A 186 -20.60 -0.10 3.10
N ILE A 187 -20.61 -0.26 4.44
CA ILE A 187 -19.86 -1.32 5.13
C ILE A 187 -20.37 -2.70 4.79
N VAL A 188 -21.69 -2.89 4.68
CA VAL A 188 -22.28 -4.19 4.30
C VAL A 188 -21.95 -4.55 2.85
N VAL A 189 -21.88 -3.54 2.00
CA VAL A 189 -21.59 -3.70 0.58
C VAL A 189 -20.09 -3.99 0.32
N LEU A 190 -19.18 -3.48 1.15
CA LEU A 190 -17.74 -3.65 0.97
C LEU A 190 -17.29 -5.13 0.93
N PRO A 191 -17.77 -6.03 1.80
CA PRO A 191 -17.52 -7.47 1.67
C PRO A 191 -18.02 -8.09 0.36
N MET A 192 -19.10 -7.58 -0.20
CA MET A 192 -19.68 -8.07 -1.46
C MET A 192 -18.69 -7.91 -2.64
N VAL A 193 -17.88 -6.85 -2.61
CA VAL A 193 -16.78 -6.64 -3.58
C VAL A 193 -15.51 -7.40 -3.15
N ALA A 194 -15.19 -7.38 -1.86
CA ALA A 194 -13.93 -7.91 -1.36
C ALA A 194 -13.85 -9.45 -1.45
N VAL A 195 -14.95 -10.17 -1.19
CA VAL A 195 -14.95 -11.65 -1.18
C VAL A 195 -14.59 -12.24 -2.55
N PRO A 196 -15.22 -11.85 -3.68
CA PRO A 196 -14.81 -12.32 -5.00
C PRO A 196 -13.33 -12.03 -5.31
N VAL A 197 -12.85 -10.85 -4.97
CA VAL A 197 -11.44 -10.45 -5.17
C VAL A 197 -10.49 -11.36 -4.40
N ILE A 198 -10.79 -11.66 -3.13
CA ILE A 198 -9.97 -12.54 -2.28
C ILE A 198 -9.98 -13.98 -2.82
N VAL A 199 -11.14 -14.49 -3.17
CA VAL A 199 -11.30 -15.88 -3.67
C VAL A 199 -10.55 -16.06 -4.99
N VAL A 200 -10.80 -15.18 -5.96
CA VAL A 200 -10.12 -15.26 -7.27
C VAL A 200 -8.63 -14.96 -7.12
N GLY A 201 -8.24 -14.05 -6.25
CA GLY A 201 -6.84 -13.75 -5.93
C GLY A 201 -6.07 -14.99 -5.43
N LYS A 202 -6.67 -15.85 -4.60
CA LYS A 202 -6.08 -17.12 -4.17
C LYS A 202 -5.88 -18.08 -5.36
N ILE A 203 -6.84 -18.14 -6.27
CA ILE A 203 -6.76 -18.98 -7.48
C ILE A 203 -5.67 -18.46 -8.42
N LEU A 204 -5.62 -17.15 -8.66
CA LEU A 204 -4.59 -16.50 -9.48
C LEU A 204 -3.20 -16.76 -8.93
N ARG A 205 -3.00 -16.62 -7.61
CA ARG A 205 -1.71 -16.92 -6.97
C ARG A 205 -1.26 -18.37 -7.19
N ARG A 206 -2.19 -19.33 -7.11
CA ARG A 206 -1.90 -20.74 -7.40
C ARG A 206 -1.53 -20.98 -8.87
N LEU A 207 -2.24 -20.34 -9.80
CA LEU A 207 -1.96 -20.44 -11.24
C LEU A 207 -0.62 -19.78 -11.59
N SER A 208 -0.32 -18.61 -11.04
CA SER A 208 0.96 -17.92 -11.24
C SER A 208 2.14 -18.76 -10.73
N ARG A 209 1.99 -19.38 -9.55
CA ARG A 209 3.01 -20.30 -9.03
C ARG A 209 3.27 -21.47 -9.98
N ARG A 210 2.22 -22.12 -10.48
CA ARG A 210 2.36 -23.21 -11.46
C ARG A 210 2.99 -22.75 -12.78
N ALA A 211 2.67 -21.52 -13.22
CA ALA A 211 3.32 -20.95 -14.40
C ALA A 211 4.82 -20.71 -14.17
N GLN A 212 5.20 -20.23 -12.96
CA GLN A 212 6.62 -20.08 -12.59
C GLN A 212 7.36 -21.43 -12.53
N GLU A 213 6.72 -22.47 -11.99
CA GLU A 213 7.26 -23.84 -12.00
C GLU A 213 7.51 -24.32 -13.45
N LYS A 214 6.58 -24.03 -14.37
CA LYS A 214 6.75 -24.38 -15.79
C LYS A 214 7.84 -23.57 -16.51
N ILE A 215 8.02 -22.29 -16.16
CA ILE A 215 9.17 -21.50 -16.66
C ILE A 215 10.49 -22.07 -16.13
N ALA A 216 10.54 -22.52 -14.89
CA ALA A 216 11.73 -23.18 -14.35
C ALA A 216 12.04 -24.50 -15.10
N ASP A 217 11.01 -25.32 -15.40
CA ASP A 217 11.17 -26.54 -16.21
C ASP A 217 11.73 -26.22 -17.62
N ILE A 218 11.21 -25.16 -18.28
CA ILE A 218 11.71 -24.70 -19.59
C ILE A 218 13.17 -24.25 -19.49
N ASN A 219 13.51 -23.45 -18.46
CA ASN A 219 14.89 -22.99 -18.25
C ASN A 219 15.85 -24.18 -18.02
N SER A 220 15.44 -25.16 -17.22
CA SER A 220 16.24 -26.38 -16.99
C SER A 220 16.47 -27.16 -18.31
N LEU A 221 15.42 -27.32 -19.13
CA LEU A 221 15.51 -27.96 -20.42
C LEU A 221 16.46 -27.19 -21.35
N LEU A 222 16.41 -25.86 -21.38
CA LEU A 222 17.32 -25.04 -22.19
C LEU A 222 18.78 -25.21 -21.75
N VAL A 223 19.04 -25.18 -20.44
CA VAL A 223 20.38 -25.36 -19.86
C VAL A 223 20.91 -26.76 -20.22
N GLU A 224 20.09 -27.80 -20.04
CA GLU A 224 20.45 -29.19 -20.40
C GLU A 224 20.78 -29.31 -21.87
N THR A 225 19.91 -28.77 -22.75
CA THR A 225 20.11 -28.83 -24.21
C THR A 225 21.38 -28.08 -24.65
N PHE A 226 21.67 -26.90 -24.06
CA PHE A 226 22.85 -26.11 -24.40
C PHE A 226 24.16 -26.76 -23.92
N ILE A 227 24.16 -27.36 -22.74
CA ILE A 227 25.33 -28.11 -22.23
C ILE A 227 25.56 -29.35 -23.11
N ALA A 228 24.49 -30.03 -23.49
CA ALA A 228 24.55 -31.27 -24.27
C ALA A 228 24.51 -31.05 -25.79
N VAL A 229 24.70 -29.82 -26.31
CA VAL A 229 24.53 -29.48 -27.73
C VAL A 229 25.35 -30.36 -28.66
N LYS A 230 26.58 -30.72 -28.28
CA LYS A 230 27.44 -31.63 -29.05
C LYS A 230 26.81 -33.02 -29.17
N ILE A 231 26.20 -33.52 -28.12
CA ILE A 231 25.53 -34.82 -28.08
C ILE A 231 24.25 -34.78 -28.93
N VAL A 232 23.43 -33.71 -28.75
CA VAL A 232 22.20 -33.52 -29.55
C VAL A 232 22.51 -33.48 -31.03
N THR A 233 23.61 -32.82 -31.43
CA THR A 233 24.04 -32.75 -32.85
C THR A 233 24.58 -34.09 -33.34
N ALA A 234 25.42 -34.76 -32.56
CA ALA A 234 26.03 -36.04 -32.91
C ALA A 234 24.98 -37.14 -33.15
N PHE A 235 23.90 -37.14 -32.36
CA PHE A 235 22.80 -38.10 -32.48
C PHE A 235 21.63 -37.62 -33.36
N CYS A 236 21.76 -36.48 -34.04
CA CYS A 236 20.70 -35.85 -34.83
C CYS A 236 19.37 -35.69 -34.07
N ALA A 237 19.43 -35.50 -32.76
CA ALA A 237 18.29 -35.46 -31.84
C ALA A 237 17.55 -34.09 -31.76
N ALA A 238 17.90 -33.13 -32.63
CA ALA A 238 17.33 -31.78 -32.62
C ALA A 238 15.78 -31.76 -32.72
N ALA A 239 15.20 -32.64 -33.51
CA ALA A 239 13.75 -32.77 -33.66
C ALA A 239 13.09 -33.26 -32.36
N LEU A 240 13.72 -34.16 -31.61
CA LEU A 240 13.25 -34.67 -30.32
C LEU A 240 13.26 -33.55 -29.24
N GLU A 241 14.37 -32.82 -29.13
CA GLU A 241 14.50 -31.70 -28.18
C GLU A 241 13.51 -30.57 -28.50
N LEU A 242 13.32 -30.25 -29.79
CA LEU A 242 12.31 -29.30 -30.22
C LEU A 242 10.89 -29.75 -29.84
N ALA A 243 10.58 -31.04 -29.97
CA ALA A 243 9.27 -31.56 -29.55
C ALA A 243 9.05 -31.45 -28.02
N LYS A 244 10.08 -31.76 -27.22
CA LYS A 244 10.05 -31.58 -25.76
C LYS A 244 9.81 -30.10 -25.39
N PHE A 245 10.58 -29.19 -26.00
CA PHE A 245 10.44 -27.74 -25.77
C PHE A 245 9.05 -27.26 -26.16
N LYS A 246 8.55 -27.60 -27.34
CA LYS A 246 7.19 -27.23 -27.79
C LYS A 246 6.12 -27.68 -26.79
N LYS A 247 6.24 -28.92 -26.25
CA LYS A 247 5.30 -29.43 -25.25
C LYS A 247 5.31 -28.59 -23.98
N GLN A 248 6.49 -28.32 -23.37
CA GLN A 248 6.61 -27.52 -22.17
C GLN A 248 6.11 -26.08 -22.37
N ASN A 249 6.46 -25.48 -23.52
CA ASN A 249 6.02 -24.13 -23.86
C ASN A 249 4.49 -24.06 -24.07
N GLN A 250 3.88 -25.09 -24.66
CA GLN A 250 2.43 -25.17 -24.80
C GLN A 250 1.73 -25.33 -23.46
N ASP A 251 2.29 -26.09 -22.52
CA ASP A 251 1.75 -26.24 -21.17
C ASP A 251 1.82 -24.91 -20.40
N TYR A 252 2.95 -24.19 -20.51
CA TYR A 252 3.09 -22.83 -19.96
C TYR A 252 2.05 -21.87 -20.56
N TYR A 253 1.90 -21.86 -21.90
CA TYR A 253 0.90 -21.04 -22.59
C TYR A 253 -0.52 -21.29 -22.04
N ARG A 254 -0.92 -22.57 -21.92
CA ARG A 254 -2.26 -22.93 -21.40
C ARG A 254 -2.48 -22.44 -19.98
N LEU A 255 -1.48 -22.56 -19.10
CA LEU A 255 -1.56 -22.08 -17.72
C LEU A 255 -1.64 -20.55 -17.66
N SER A 256 -0.81 -19.85 -18.43
CA SER A 256 -0.79 -18.40 -18.53
C SER A 256 -2.12 -17.86 -19.05
N MET A 257 -2.66 -18.43 -20.14
CA MET A 257 -3.96 -18.04 -20.69
C MET A 257 -5.11 -18.29 -19.71
N LYS A 258 -5.06 -19.38 -18.94
CA LYS A 258 -6.04 -19.65 -17.87
C LYS A 258 -5.97 -18.61 -16.76
N SER A 259 -4.78 -18.15 -16.40
CA SER A 259 -4.58 -17.09 -15.42
C SER A 259 -5.11 -15.76 -15.94
N ILE A 260 -4.74 -15.36 -17.17
CA ILE A 260 -5.18 -14.12 -17.82
C ILE A 260 -6.71 -14.10 -17.93
N LYS A 261 -7.34 -15.19 -18.42
CA LYS A 261 -8.80 -15.26 -18.51
C LYS A 261 -9.50 -15.02 -17.16
N ARG A 262 -8.99 -15.63 -16.09
CA ARG A 262 -9.56 -15.42 -14.75
C ARG A 262 -9.36 -14.00 -14.22
N MET A 263 -8.21 -13.39 -14.52
CA MET A 263 -7.91 -12.01 -14.14
C MET A 263 -8.86 -11.02 -14.86
N LEU A 264 -9.09 -11.24 -16.15
CA LEU A 264 -10.01 -10.40 -16.94
C LEU A 264 -11.46 -10.55 -16.46
N ILE A 265 -11.93 -11.78 -16.20
CA ILE A 265 -13.26 -12.03 -15.65
C ILE A 265 -13.42 -11.35 -14.29
N LEU A 266 -12.40 -11.42 -13.41
CA LEU A 266 -12.43 -10.73 -12.14
C LEU A 266 -12.53 -9.20 -12.32
N GLY A 267 -11.74 -8.64 -13.24
CA GLY A 267 -11.80 -7.21 -13.55
C GLY A 267 -13.22 -6.77 -13.92
N ILE A 268 -13.83 -7.45 -14.91
CA ILE A 268 -15.20 -7.15 -15.37
C ILE A 268 -16.21 -7.35 -14.23
N SER A 269 -16.12 -8.45 -13.46
CA SER A 269 -17.05 -8.73 -12.36
C SER A 269 -16.96 -7.67 -11.26
N THR A 270 -15.75 -7.22 -10.90
CA THR A 270 -15.58 -6.17 -9.89
C THR A 270 -16.07 -4.82 -10.37
N GLU A 271 -15.87 -4.49 -11.65
CA GLU A 271 -16.39 -3.27 -12.27
C GLU A 271 -17.93 -3.25 -12.26
N LEU A 272 -18.58 -4.30 -12.76
CA LEU A 272 -20.04 -4.42 -12.76
C LEU A 272 -20.62 -4.35 -11.34
N THR A 273 -20.00 -5.04 -10.38
CA THR A 273 -20.41 -4.97 -8.98
C THR A 273 -20.26 -3.54 -8.45
N GLY A 274 -19.15 -2.87 -8.74
CA GLY A 274 -18.91 -1.48 -8.35
C GLY A 274 -19.95 -0.51 -8.90
N VAL A 275 -20.31 -0.65 -10.19
CA VAL A 275 -21.37 0.14 -10.84
C VAL A 275 -22.74 -0.13 -10.19
N ALA A 276 -23.10 -1.39 -9.96
CA ALA A 276 -24.38 -1.73 -9.33
C ALA A 276 -24.50 -1.12 -7.93
N ILE A 277 -23.42 -1.14 -7.15
CA ILE A 277 -23.34 -0.50 -5.84
C ILE A 277 -23.47 1.01 -5.93
N ALA A 278 -22.75 1.63 -6.85
CA ALA A 278 -22.82 3.08 -7.07
C ALA A 278 -24.25 3.51 -7.43
N LEU A 279 -24.90 2.78 -8.32
CA LEU A 279 -26.31 3.03 -8.70
C LEU A 279 -27.26 2.86 -7.50
N PHE A 280 -27.08 1.86 -6.67
CA PHE A 280 -27.87 1.65 -5.45
C PHE A 280 -27.72 2.81 -4.46
N ILE A 281 -26.47 3.25 -4.22
CA ILE A 281 -26.19 4.39 -3.34
C ILE A 281 -26.80 5.68 -3.94
N ILE A 282 -26.64 5.92 -5.24
CA ILE A 282 -27.21 7.08 -5.93
C ILE A 282 -28.74 7.06 -5.81
N PHE A 283 -29.38 5.92 -6.02
CA PHE A 283 -30.84 5.79 -5.89
C PHE A 283 -31.32 6.12 -4.46
N TYR A 284 -30.67 5.52 -3.45
CA TYR A 284 -31.08 5.74 -2.06
C TYR A 284 -30.81 7.19 -1.61
N SER A 285 -29.62 7.72 -1.91
CA SER A 285 -29.27 9.10 -1.55
C SER A 285 -30.02 10.12 -2.38
N GLY A 286 -30.28 9.83 -3.67
CA GLY A 286 -31.04 10.68 -4.55
C GLY A 286 -32.47 10.94 -4.03
N LYS A 287 -33.12 9.92 -3.46
CA LYS A 287 -34.40 10.11 -2.79
C LYS A 287 -34.30 11.10 -1.63
N GLN A 288 -33.24 11.05 -0.82
CA GLN A 288 -33.02 11.97 0.30
C GLN A 288 -32.71 13.39 -0.19
N VAL A 289 -32.00 13.53 -1.30
CA VAL A 289 -31.72 14.86 -1.89
C VAL A 289 -33.01 15.47 -2.47
N ILE A 290 -33.82 14.68 -3.20
CA ILE A 290 -35.09 15.14 -3.78
C ILE A 290 -36.09 15.54 -2.69
N SER A 291 -36.13 14.80 -1.56
CA SER A 291 -36.97 15.12 -0.40
C SER A 291 -36.48 16.31 0.43
N GLY A 292 -35.33 16.90 0.09
CA GLY A 292 -34.73 18.02 0.84
C GLY A 292 -34.04 17.62 2.16
N GLY A 293 -33.96 16.32 2.46
CA GLY A 293 -33.31 15.83 3.67
C GLY A 293 -31.79 15.85 3.62
N LEU A 294 -31.18 15.94 2.44
CA LEU A 294 -29.73 15.97 2.22
C LEU A 294 -29.42 16.96 1.09
N SER A 295 -28.42 17.83 1.28
CA SER A 295 -27.97 18.68 0.16
C SER A 295 -27.13 17.91 -0.85
N PHE A 296 -27.09 18.38 -2.10
CA PHE A 296 -26.35 17.73 -3.17
C PHE A 296 -24.83 17.78 -2.92
N GLY A 297 -24.31 18.86 -2.32
CA GLY A 297 -22.91 18.96 -1.94
C GLY A 297 -22.52 17.98 -0.85
N VAL A 298 -23.39 17.75 0.13
CA VAL A 298 -23.17 16.73 1.18
C VAL A 298 -23.20 15.33 0.60
N PHE A 299 -24.08 15.04 -0.36
CA PHE A 299 -24.06 13.79 -1.10
C PHE A 299 -22.75 13.62 -1.89
N ALA A 300 -22.28 14.66 -2.57
CA ALA A 300 -21.01 14.65 -3.30
C ALA A 300 -19.81 14.41 -2.35
N LEU A 301 -19.81 15.03 -1.17
CA LEU A 301 -18.81 14.78 -0.14
C LEU A 301 -18.84 13.33 0.34
N PHE A 302 -20.02 12.77 0.57
CA PHE A 302 -20.18 11.35 0.94
C PHE A 302 -19.55 10.42 -0.10
N MET A 303 -19.87 10.63 -1.38
CA MET A 303 -19.30 9.86 -2.47
C MET A 303 -17.77 10.01 -2.56
N ALA A 304 -17.28 11.23 -2.47
CA ALA A 304 -15.83 11.50 -2.51
C ALA A 304 -15.09 10.89 -1.31
N SER A 305 -15.68 10.88 -0.11
CA SER A 305 -15.07 10.25 1.07
C SER A 305 -15.02 8.73 0.95
N LEU A 306 -16.04 8.08 0.41
CA LEU A 306 -16.02 6.63 0.11
C LEU A 306 -14.94 6.27 -0.91
N LEU A 307 -14.84 7.00 -2.00
CA LEU A 307 -13.82 6.78 -3.03
C LEU A 307 -12.40 7.00 -2.48
N SER A 308 -12.25 7.96 -1.57
CA SER A 308 -10.97 8.25 -0.91
C SER A 308 -10.47 7.11 -0.02
N LEU A 309 -11.33 6.18 0.42
CA LEU A 309 -10.94 5.00 1.19
C LEU A 309 -10.25 3.92 0.34
N ILE A 310 -10.45 3.90 -0.98
CA ILE A 310 -9.90 2.84 -1.86
C ILE A 310 -8.37 2.81 -1.83
N LYS A 311 -7.75 3.99 -1.96
CA LYS A 311 -6.27 4.10 -1.99
C LYS A 311 -5.60 3.65 -0.69
N PRO A 312 -6.04 4.10 0.50
CA PRO A 312 -5.52 3.63 1.78
C PRO A 312 -5.63 2.11 1.96
N PHE A 313 -6.77 1.50 1.68
CA PHE A 313 -6.93 0.05 1.79
C PHE A 313 -5.99 -0.72 0.87
N LYS A 314 -5.80 -0.26 -0.38
CA LYS A 314 -4.85 -0.86 -1.31
C LYS A 314 -3.43 -0.81 -0.77
N LYS A 315 -3.00 0.33 -0.24
CA LYS A 315 -1.65 0.51 0.33
C LYS A 315 -1.44 -0.34 1.59
N LEU A 316 -2.42 -0.39 2.51
CA LEU A 316 -2.36 -1.25 3.69
C LEU A 316 -2.20 -2.74 3.33
N SER A 317 -2.86 -3.19 2.25
CA SER A 317 -2.68 -4.55 1.74
C SER A 317 -1.24 -4.84 1.28
N GLN A 318 -0.53 -3.85 0.74
CA GLN A 318 0.87 -4.00 0.29
C GLN A 318 1.87 -4.05 1.45
N VAL A 319 1.57 -3.38 2.56
CA VAL A 319 2.42 -3.35 3.77
C VAL A 319 2.77 -4.76 4.25
N ASN A 320 1.81 -5.69 4.23
CA ASN A 320 2.07 -7.06 4.67
C ASN A 320 3.14 -7.77 3.82
N SER A 321 3.13 -7.56 2.49
CA SER A 321 4.13 -8.14 1.60
C SER A 321 5.53 -7.57 1.85
N ILE A 322 5.63 -6.24 2.01
CA ILE A 322 6.90 -5.56 2.31
C ILE A 322 7.46 -6.04 3.65
N ASN A 323 6.61 -6.15 4.68
CA ASN A 323 7.02 -6.64 5.99
C ASN A 323 7.53 -8.09 5.95
N GLN A 324 6.89 -8.99 5.20
CA GLN A 324 7.34 -10.37 5.08
C GLN A 324 8.72 -10.48 4.40
N GLN A 325 8.96 -9.67 3.35
CA GLN A 325 10.27 -9.60 2.70
C GLN A 325 11.35 -9.08 3.65
N ALA A 326 11.05 -8.02 4.39
CA ALA A 326 11.97 -7.45 5.36
C ALA A 326 12.25 -8.39 6.54
N LEU A 327 11.26 -9.17 7.00
CA LEU A 327 11.46 -10.19 8.05
C LEU A 327 12.39 -11.30 7.58
N ALA A 328 12.26 -11.77 6.35
CA ALA A 328 13.17 -12.75 5.77
C ALA A 328 14.59 -12.18 5.63
N ALA A 329 14.72 -10.93 5.18
CA ALA A 329 16.00 -10.23 5.09
C ALA A 329 16.63 -10.02 6.46
N ALA A 330 15.84 -9.56 7.45
CA ALA A 330 16.32 -9.39 8.83
C ALA A 330 16.81 -10.71 9.42
N SER A 331 16.14 -11.84 9.18
CA SER A 331 16.58 -13.15 9.64
C SER A 331 17.98 -13.50 9.08
N ARG A 332 18.23 -13.23 7.79
CA ARG A 332 19.56 -13.46 7.18
C ARG A 332 20.64 -12.52 7.70
N ILE A 333 20.30 -11.27 8.02
CA ILE A 333 21.21 -10.31 8.65
C ILE A 333 21.56 -10.76 10.08
N TYR A 334 20.56 -11.16 10.87
CA TYR A 334 20.80 -11.65 12.23
C TYR A 334 21.59 -12.97 12.24
N GLU A 335 21.46 -13.83 11.23
CA GLU A 335 22.32 -15.01 11.07
C GLU A 335 23.82 -14.63 11.05
N ILE A 336 24.18 -13.51 10.38
CA ILE A 336 25.56 -13.00 10.40
C ILE A 336 25.90 -12.42 11.77
N LEU A 337 25.03 -11.57 12.33
CA LEU A 337 25.29 -10.85 13.57
C LEU A 337 25.41 -11.78 14.79
N ASP A 338 24.65 -12.87 14.80
CA ASP A 338 24.62 -13.85 15.89
C ASP A 338 25.70 -14.95 15.74
N THR A 339 26.43 -14.99 14.60
CA THR A 339 27.55 -15.95 14.40
C THR A 339 28.67 -15.63 15.35
N THR A 340 29.11 -16.61 16.14
CA THR A 340 30.25 -16.48 17.02
C THR A 340 31.55 -16.81 16.29
N SER A 341 32.57 -15.97 16.42
CA SER A 341 33.90 -16.31 15.93
C SER A 341 34.46 -17.53 16.69
N LEU A 342 35.01 -18.48 15.94
CA LEU A 342 35.68 -19.64 16.53
C LEU A 342 37.07 -19.29 17.07
N ILE A 343 37.63 -18.16 16.66
CA ILE A 343 38.94 -17.66 17.12
C ILE A 343 38.66 -16.88 18.41
N LYS A 344 39.23 -17.41 19.53
CA LYS A 344 39.29 -16.66 20.77
C LYS A 344 40.60 -15.86 20.77
N GLU A 345 40.50 -14.57 21.08
CA GLU A 345 41.69 -13.78 21.40
C GLU A 345 42.43 -14.46 22.54
N GLY A 346 43.75 -14.68 22.38
CA GLY A 346 44.57 -15.16 23.44
C GLY A 346 44.65 -14.10 24.56
N PRO A 347 44.94 -14.49 25.84
CA PRO A 347 45.19 -13.50 26.85
C PRO A 347 46.47 -12.74 26.47
N ASP A 348 46.36 -11.38 26.43
CA ASP A 348 47.51 -10.48 26.33
C ASP A 348 48.48 -10.68 27.49
#